data_d665dc86bff424d8059299739a023e81
#
_entry.id   d665dc86bff424d8059299739a023e81
#
_cell.length_a   1.000
_cell.length_b   1.000
_cell.length_c   1.000
_cell.angle_alpha   90.00
_cell.angle_beta   90.00
_cell.angle_gamma   90.00
#
_symmetry.space_group_name_H-M   'P 1'
#
loop_
_entity.id
_entity.type
_entity.pdbx_description
1 polymer ?
#
loop_
_entity_poly.entity_id
_entity_poly.type
_entity_poly.pdbx_seq_one_letter_code
_entity_poly.pdbx_strand_id
1 'polypeptide(L)'
;TVVNLLPTGVGGNADNVAMLEKQTGLKAGERINYAYLPMGPLQWPGSDAAVAVLGSKAASKEFTSLEDLGLRVTYGGIAGLELEYISRVLAVCTSMAADVELMRKARELKVARGAEPERYVDQLASLIYDLTAIQSSEDVGEPITYLAGAAVKSIENYGRYVVEETRDLLRELQLKASRTRVLVAWSADKYEMRADRLATAQSLTEKLRDYVTDVRQVDSRSRPDDIIDGYKHTVAIVCTLADFEWLKGLKKSFRSSEITILRATSGIGRA
;
A
#
# COMPACT_ATOMS: atom_id res chain seq x y z
N THR A 1 -17.12 -19.60 16.19
CA THR A 1 -15.99 -18.68 16.25
C THR A 1 -16.08 -17.70 15.10
N VAL A 2 -15.89 -16.41 15.37
CA VAL A 2 -15.79 -15.32 14.39
C VAL A 2 -14.38 -14.75 14.47
N VAL A 3 -13.70 -14.63 13.34
CA VAL A 3 -12.36 -14.02 13.28
C VAL A 3 -12.47 -12.74 12.45
N ASN A 4 -12.22 -11.59 13.08
CA ASN A 4 -12.12 -10.34 12.35
C ASN A 4 -10.70 -10.18 11.79
N LEU A 5 -10.60 -10.09 10.48
CA LEU A 5 -9.33 -9.96 9.75
C LEU A 5 -9.07 -8.51 9.30
N LEU A 6 -10.08 -7.65 9.38
CA LEU A 6 -9.95 -6.27 8.94
C LEU A 6 -9.44 -5.38 10.07
N PRO A 7 -8.50 -4.49 9.80
CA PRO A 7 -8.13 -3.45 10.74
C PRO A 7 -9.34 -2.61 11.13
N THR A 8 -9.35 -2.23 12.38
CA THR A 8 -10.39 -1.36 12.95
C THR A 8 -9.74 -0.08 13.49
N GLY A 9 -10.54 0.96 13.61
CA GLY A 9 -10.18 2.12 14.45
C GLY A 9 -10.26 1.77 15.94
N VAL A 10 -9.96 2.73 16.80
CA VAL A 10 -10.05 2.58 18.25
C VAL A 10 -11.47 2.19 18.65
N GLY A 11 -11.61 1.11 19.39
CA GLY A 11 -12.92 0.59 19.85
C GLY A 11 -13.70 -0.21 18.81
N GLY A 12 -13.26 -0.28 17.54
CA GLY A 12 -14.03 -0.90 16.46
C GLY A 12 -14.28 -2.40 16.66
N ASN A 13 -13.43 -3.12 17.38
CA ASN A 13 -13.73 -4.51 17.75
C ASN A 13 -14.83 -4.61 18.80
N ALA A 14 -14.93 -3.67 19.72
CA ALA A 14 -16.01 -3.63 20.69
C ALA A 14 -17.37 -3.41 19.99
N ASP A 15 -17.42 -2.52 19.00
CA ASP A 15 -18.61 -2.29 18.18
C ASP A 15 -19.01 -3.52 17.37
N ASN A 16 -18.03 -4.19 16.75
CA ASN A 16 -18.27 -5.44 16.03
C ASN A 16 -18.85 -6.52 16.94
N VAL A 17 -18.34 -6.66 18.15
CA VAL A 17 -18.87 -7.61 19.15
C VAL A 17 -20.27 -7.24 19.56
N ALA A 18 -20.55 -5.96 19.88
CA ALA A 18 -21.88 -5.49 20.26
C ALA A 18 -22.89 -5.73 19.13
N MET A 19 -22.50 -5.51 17.88
CA MET A 19 -23.35 -5.80 16.71
C MET A 19 -23.63 -7.28 16.57
N LEU A 20 -22.62 -8.16 16.72
CA LEU A 20 -22.79 -9.61 16.67
C LEU A 20 -23.73 -10.11 17.76
N GLU A 21 -23.56 -9.64 19.00
CA GLU A 21 -24.45 -9.99 20.12
C GLU A 21 -25.89 -9.57 19.86
N LYS A 22 -26.08 -8.35 19.34
CA LYS A 22 -27.41 -7.82 19.00
C LYS A 22 -28.08 -8.64 17.90
N GLN A 23 -27.34 -9.05 16.88
CA GLN A 23 -27.90 -9.78 15.75
C GLN A 23 -28.19 -11.25 16.05
N THR A 24 -27.35 -11.88 16.89
CA THR A 24 -27.44 -13.31 17.17
C THR A 24 -28.20 -13.63 18.43
N GLY A 25 -28.34 -12.68 19.37
CA GLY A 25 -28.84 -12.91 20.71
C GLY A 25 -27.90 -13.73 21.60
N LEU A 26 -26.66 -14.00 21.15
CA LEU A 26 -25.66 -14.79 21.85
C LEU A 26 -24.61 -13.89 22.47
N LYS A 27 -24.05 -14.27 23.61
CA LYS A 27 -22.99 -13.50 24.29
C LYS A 27 -21.59 -13.93 23.83
N ALA A 28 -20.76 -12.96 23.50
CA ALA A 28 -19.36 -13.18 23.18
C ALA A 28 -18.59 -13.56 24.46
N GLY A 29 -17.66 -14.51 24.30
CA GLY A 29 -16.94 -15.13 25.45
C GLY A 29 -17.69 -16.27 26.13
N GLU A 30 -19.01 -16.42 25.88
CA GLU A 30 -19.80 -17.55 26.44
C GLU A 30 -20.21 -18.52 25.32
N ARG A 31 -20.85 -18.02 24.29
CA ARG A 31 -21.39 -18.81 23.16
C ARG A 31 -20.83 -18.43 21.80
N ILE A 32 -20.27 -17.23 21.67
CA ILE A 32 -19.52 -16.78 20.49
C ILE A 32 -18.08 -16.58 20.89
N ASN A 33 -17.16 -17.30 20.25
CA ASN A 33 -15.74 -16.97 20.31
C ASN A 33 -15.46 -15.90 19.24
N TYR A 34 -14.95 -14.74 19.67
CA TYR A 34 -14.53 -13.68 18.79
C TYR A 34 -13.01 -13.51 18.89
N ALA A 35 -12.36 -13.49 17.72
CA ALA A 35 -10.91 -13.30 17.59
C ALA A 35 -10.62 -12.12 16.69
N TYR A 36 -9.54 -11.43 16.95
CA TYR A 36 -9.03 -10.35 16.14
C TYR A 36 -7.64 -10.71 15.60
N LEU A 37 -7.51 -10.72 14.29
CA LEU A 37 -6.25 -10.93 13.58
C LEU A 37 -6.18 -9.93 12.42
N PRO A 38 -5.70 -8.70 12.65
CA PRO A 38 -5.63 -7.70 11.58
C PRO A 38 -4.65 -8.16 10.50
N MET A 39 -5.18 -8.52 9.34
CA MET A 39 -4.40 -8.85 8.17
C MET A 39 -4.15 -7.59 7.37
N GLY A 40 -2.97 -7.03 7.56
CA GLY A 40 -2.51 -5.84 6.87
C GLY A 40 -1.14 -6.06 6.24
N PRO A 41 -0.64 -5.05 5.51
CA PRO A 41 0.69 -5.07 4.90
C PRO A 41 1.81 -5.06 5.96
N LEU A 42 1.48 -4.69 7.19
CA LEU A 42 2.40 -4.85 8.33
C LEU A 42 2.37 -6.31 8.75
N GLN A 43 3.50 -6.99 8.62
CA GLN A 43 3.63 -8.36 9.09
C GLN A 43 3.32 -8.42 10.59
N TRP A 44 2.29 -9.17 10.93
CA TRP A 44 1.93 -9.48 12.30
C TRP A 44 2.53 -10.83 12.68
N PRO A 45 3.11 -11.00 13.86
CA PRO A 45 3.60 -12.31 14.30
C PRO A 45 2.49 -13.37 14.18
N GLY A 46 2.71 -14.39 13.35
CA GLY A 46 1.72 -15.44 13.07
C GLY A 46 0.77 -15.17 11.89
N SER A 47 0.78 -13.96 11.29
CA SER A 47 -0.12 -13.64 10.17
C SER A 47 0.12 -14.52 8.94
N ASP A 48 1.39 -14.82 8.62
CA ASP A 48 1.73 -15.65 7.45
C ASP A 48 1.20 -17.08 7.59
N ALA A 49 1.30 -17.65 8.78
CA ALA A 49 0.74 -18.97 9.07
C ALA A 49 -0.79 -18.95 9.00
N ALA A 50 -1.43 -17.90 9.55
CA ALA A 50 -2.87 -17.75 9.51
C ALA A 50 -3.39 -17.52 8.09
N VAL A 51 -2.69 -16.73 7.24
CA VAL A 51 -3.01 -16.54 5.83
C VAL A 51 -2.89 -17.84 5.04
N ALA A 52 -1.79 -18.57 5.22
CA ALA A 52 -1.57 -19.86 4.57
C ALA A 52 -2.69 -20.85 4.90
N VAL A 53 -3.17 -20.80 6.12
CA VAL A 53 -4.20 -21.70 6.63
C VAL A 53 -5.60 -21.28 6.19
N LEU A 54 -5.98 -20.01 6.38
CA LEU A 54 -7.31 -19.49 5.98
C LEU A 54 -7.48 -19.48 4.45
N GLY A 55 -6.38 -19.40 3.71
CA GLY A 55 -6.37 -19.47 2.25
C GLY A 55 -6.39 -20.90 1.68
N SER A 56 -6.20 -21.95 2.48
CA SER A 56 -6.16 -23.33 2.01
C SER A 56 -7.50 -24.03 2.19
N LYS A 57 -7.99 -24.72 1.13
CA LYS A 57 -9.19 -25.58 1.22
C LYS A 57 -9.02 -26.74 2.22
N ALA A 58 -7.80 -27.10 2.56
CA ALA A 58 -7.47 -28.15 3.53
C ALA A 58 -7.65 -27.66 4.98
N ALA A 59 -7.51 -26.38 5.23
CA ALA A 59 -7.58 -25.79 6.55
C ALA A 59 -8.92 -26.01 7.27
N SER A 60 -10.01 -26.16 6.54
CA SER A 60 -11.35 -26.34 7.12
C SER A 60 -11.52 -27.70 7.86
N LYS A 61 -10.55 -28.62 7.78
CA LYS A 61 -10.66 -29.96 8.37
C LYS A 61 -9.69 -30.24 9.52
N GLU A 62 -8.65 -29.41 9.70
CA GLU A 62 -7.55 -29.73 10.63
C GLU A 62 -7.45 -28.83 11.86
N PHE A 63 -8.30 -27.78 11.95
CA PHE A 63 -8.26 -26.88 13.12
C PHE A 63 -9.10 -27.39 14.27
N THR A 64 -8.42 -27.76 15.34
CA THR A 64 -9.05 -28.09 16.63
C THR A 64 -9.17 -26.86 17.53
N SER A 65 -8.30 -25.85 17.40
CA SER A 65 -8.40 -24.60 18.13
C SER A 65 -7.72 -23.42 17.40
N LEU A 66 -8.11 -22.19 17.71
CA LEU A 66 -7.44 -20.98 17.21
C LEU A 66 -6.08 -20.75 17.89
N GLU A 67 -5.84 -21.38 19.02
CA GLU A 67 -4.57 -21.37 19.74
C GLU A 67 -3.47 -22.11 18.95
N ASP A 68 -3.84 -23.15 18.19
CA ASP A 68 -2.93 -23.85 17.28
C ASP A 68 -2.42 -22.93 16.16
N LEU A 69 -3.13 -21.85 15.85
CA LEU A 69 -2.70 -20.80 14.92
C LEU A 69 -1.78 -19.75 15.57
N GLY A 70 -1.43 -19.89 16.84
CA GLY A 70 -0.73 -18.86 17.61
C GLY A 70 -1.58 -17.60 17.86
N LEU A 71 -2.88 -17.68 17.58
CA LEU A 71 -3.82 -16.59 17.81
C LEU A 71 -4.21 -16.57 19.29
N ARG A 72 -3.78 -15.54 19.99
CA ARG A 72 -4.27 -15.31 21.36
C ARG A 72 -5.72 -14.84 21.28
N VAL A 73 -6.63 -15.77 21.49
CA VAL A 73 -8.06 -15.52 21.55
C VAL A 73 -8.47 -15.37 22.99
N THR A 74 -8.21 -14.21 23.59
CA THR A 74 -8.85 -13.87 24.85
C THR A 74 -9.70 -12.64 24.63
N TYR A 75 -11.01 -12.77 24.82
CA TYR A 75 -11.97 -11.68 24.73
C TYR A 75 -11.52 -10.42 25.51
N GLY A 76 -10.86 -10.59 26.66
CA GLY A 76 -10.30 -9.48 27.43
C GLY A 76 -9.00 -8.86 26.90
N GLY A 77 -8.40 -9.44 25.87
CA GLY A 77 -7.13 -8.97 25.26
C GLY A 77 -7.27 -8.26 23.93
N ILE A 78 -8.45 -8.25 23.34
CA ILE A 78 -8.68 -7.74 21.97
C ILE A 78 -8.40 -6.25 21.88
N ALA A 79 -8.83 -5.45 22.86
CA ALA A 79 -8.54 -4.01 22.90
C ALA A 79 -7.03 -3.72 22.95
N GLY A 80 -6.26 -4.52 23.68
CA GLY A 80 -4.81 -4.39 23.71
C GLY A 80 -4.16 -4.70 22.35
N LEU A 81 -4.63 -5.74 21.68
CA LEU A 81 -4.17 -6.09 20.31
C LEU A 81 -4.53 -5.01 19.29
N GLU A 82 -5.72 -4.44 19.41
CA GLU A 82 -6.17 -3.33 18.56
C GLU A 82 -5.26 -2.12 18.71
N LEU A 83 -5.01 -1.68 19.93
CA LEU A 83 -4.12 -0.54 20.19
C LEU A 83 -2.68 -0.82 19.77
N GLU A 84 -2.18 -2.02 19.95
CA GLU A 84 -0.84 -2.40 19.49
C GLU A 84 -0.75 -2.34 17.95
N TYR A 85 -1.77 -2.83 17.24
CA TYR A 85 -1.81 -2.73 15.78
C TYR A 85 -1.87 -1.28 15.31
N ILE A 86 -2.76 -0.47 15.86
CA ILE A 86 -2.89 0.96 15.56
C ILE A 86 -1.56 1.69 15.79
N SER A 87 -0.88 1.41 16.91
CA SER A 87 0.43 1.99 17.23
C SER A 87 1.46 1.67 16.15
N ARG A 88 1.51 0.43 15.65
CA ARG A 88 2.42 0.03 14.58
C ARG A 88 2.08 0.71 13.24
N VAL A 89 0.80 0.77 12.88
CA VAL A 89 0.35 1.46 11.66
C VAL A 89 0.78 2.92 11.71
N LEU A 90 0.48 3.62 12.80
CA LEU A 90 0.84 5.03 12.94
C LEU A 90 2.36 5.25 12.92
N ALA A 91 3.13 4.44 13.62
CA ALA A 91 4.59 4.56 13.66
C ALA A 91 5.20 4.43 12.25
N VAL A 92 4.75 3.45 11.46
CA VAL A 92 5.22 3.25 10.09
C VAL A 92 4.74 4.37 9.18
N CYS A 93 3.44 4.66 9.18
CA CYS A 93 2.84 5.62 8.25
C CYS A 93 3.32 7.05 8.49
N THR A 94 3.40 7.48 9.75
CA THR A 94 3.88 8.84 10.05
C THR A 94 5.37 9.01 9.70
N SER A 95 6.20 7.98 9.95
CA SER A 95 7.58 8.00 9.51
C SER A 95 7.72 8.10 8.00
N MET A 96 6.96 7.29 7.25
CA MET A 96 6.99 7.30 5.79
C MET A 96 6.43 8.61 5.21
N ALA A 97 5.35 9.14 5.78
CA ALA A 97 4.78 10.42 5.37
C ALA A 97 5.76 11.57 5.60
N ALA A 98 6.44 11.58 6.75
CA ALA A 98 7.49 12.55 7.05
C ALA A 98 8.66 12.45 6.07
N ASP A 99 9.10 11.25 5.72
CA ASP A 99 10.17 11.04 4.73
C ASP A 99 9.80 11.63 3.37
N VAL A 100 8.58 11.37 2.88
CA VAL A 100 8.08 11.92 1.60
C VAL A 100 8.11 13.47 1.62
N GLU A 101 7.55 14.08 2.65
CA GLU A 101 7.48 15.55 2.74
C GLU A 101 8.86 16.19 2.90
N LEU A 102 9.74 15.59 3.71
CA LEU A 102 11.10 16.09 3.91
C LEU A 102 11.96 15.92 2.66
N MET A 103 11.82 14.83 1.91
CA MET A 103 12.53 14.65 0.64
C MET A 103 12.06 15.67 -0.40
N ARG A 104 10.75 15.94 -0.48
CA ARG A 104 10.22 17.00 -1.34
C ARG A 104 10.84 18.35 -0.98
N LYS A 105 10.88 18.71 0.30
CA LYS A 105 11.52 19.95 0.78
C LYS A 105 13.02 20.00 0.51
N ALA A 106 13.75 18.91 0.69
CA ALA A 106 15.16 18.84 0.40
C ALA A 106 15.46 19.15 -1.09
N ARG A 107 14.61 18.65 -2.00
CA ARG A 107 14.71 18.97 -3.43
C ARG A 107 14.41 20.44 -3.73
N GLU A 108 13.35 21.00 -3.18
CA GLU A 108 13.03 22.43 -3.33
C GLU A 108 14.21 23.32 -2.89
N LEU A 109 14.87 22.94 -1.80
CA LEU A 109 16.03 23.66 -1.24
C LEU A 109 17.36 23.28 -1.90
N LYS A 110 17.36 22.32 -2.82
CA LYS A 110 18.59 21.77 -3.45
C LYS A 110 19.62 21.27 -2.45
N VAL A 111 19.17 20.69 -1.35
CA VAL A 111 20.02 20.13 -0.29
C VAL A 111 20.08 18.62 -0.45
N ALA A 112 21.30 18.05 -0.38
CA ALA A 112 21.46 16.61 -0.33
C ALA A 112 21.01 16.08 1.04
N ARG A 113 20.07 15.13 1.06
CA ARG A 113 19.74 14.34 2.25
C ARG A 113 20.53 13.02 2.20
N GLY A 114 21.02 12.56 3.35
CA GLY A 114 21.72 11.27 3.46
C GLY A 114 20.89 10.11 2.91
N ALA A 115 21.55 9.04 2.51
CA ALA A 115 20.93 7.85 1.93
C ALA A 115 20.10 7.10 3.00
N GLU A 116 18.88 7.51 3.22
CA GLU A 116 17.87 6.70 3.90
C GLU A 116 17.46 5.57 2.95
N PRO A 117 17.09 4.38 3.45
CA PRO A 117 16.56 3.31 2.61
C PRO A 117 15.34 3.81 1.84
N GLU A 118 15.41 3.76 0.52
CA GLU A 118 14.33 4.20 -0.36
C GLU A 118 13.10 3.32 -0.15
N ARG A 119 11.99 3.93 0.22
CA ARG A 119 10.70 3.27 0.38
C ARG A 119 9.84 3.56 -0.84
N TYR A 120 9.30 2.51 -1.43
CA TYR A 120 8.42 2.63 -2.59
C TYR A 120 6.99 3.04 -2.18
N VAL A 121 6.28 3.65 -3.12
CA VAL A 121 4.91 4.16 -2.89
C VAL A 121 3.90 3.06 -2.55
N ASP A 122 4.13 1.82 -2.97
CA ASP A 122 3.26 0.70 -2.63
C ASP A 122 3.17 0.44 -1.13
N GLN A 123 4.26 0.67 -0.41
CA GLN A 123 4.28 0.53 1.04
C GLN A 123 3.39 1.58 1.73
N LEU A 124 3.32 2.80 1.18
CA LEU A 124 2.41 3.84 1.66
C LEU A 124 0.96 3.51 1.30
N ALA A 125 0.71 3.18 0.03
CA ALA A 125 -0.63 2.94 -0.47
C ALA A 125 -1.32 1.76 0.22
N SER A 126 -0.55 0.73 0.59
CA SER A 126 -1.08 -0.46 1.25
C SER A 126 -1.66 -0.20 2.66
N LEU A 127 -1.39 0.95 3.25
CA LEU A 127 -1.83 1.32 4.60
C LEU A 127 -2.97 2.35 4.61
N ILE A 128 -3.47 2.77 3.45
CA ILE A 128 -4.55 3.78 3.34
C ILE A 128 -5.80 3.32 4.09
N TYR A 129 -6.20 2.07 3.92
CA TYR A 129 -7.39 1.54 4.60
C TYR A 129 -7.26 1.62 6.12
N ASP A 130 -6.10 1.21 6.65
CA ASP A 130 -5.85 1.22 8.10
C ASP A 130 -5.88 2.64 8.65
N LEU A 131 -5.24 3.58 7.95
CA LEU A 131 -5.24 4.99 8.33
C LEU A 131 -6.65 5.59 8.28
N THR A 132 -7.43 5.24 7.27
CA THR A 132 -8.81 5.70 7.13
C THR A 132 -9.70 5.14 8.26
N ALA A 133 -9.52 3.86 8.62
CA ALA A 133 -10.24 3.25 9.73
C ALA A 133 -9.90 3.94 11.07
N ILE A 134 -8.63 4.30 11.31
CA ILE A 134 -8.20 5.03 12.50
C ILE A 134 -8.78 6.45 12.48
N GLN A 135 -8.76 7.13 11.33
CA GLN A 135 -9.28 8.50 11.17
C GLN A 135 -10.79 8.57 11.41
N SER A 136 -11.51 7.51 11.07
CA SER A 136 -12.98 7.42 11.16
C SER A 136 -13.47 6.89 12.51
N SER A 137 -12.58 6.63 13.48
CA SER A 137 -12.98 6.22 14.81
C SER A 137 -13.76 7.33 15.53
N GLU A 138 -14.68 6.95 16.45
CA GLU A 138 -15.64 7.90 17.04
C GLU A 138 -15.00 9.04 17.84
N ASP A 139 -13.77 8.85 18.34
CA ASP A 139 -13.02 9.88 19.04
C ASP A 139 -12.42 10.93 18.09
N VAL A 140 -13.31 11.56 17.30
CA VAL A 140 -12.93 12.63 16.39
C VAL A 140 -12.41 13.81 17.19
N GLY A 141 -11.14 14.17 16.95
CA GLY A 141 -10.48 15.26 17.67
C GLY A 141 -9.29 14.81 18.50
N GLU A 142 -9.12 13.52 18.69
CA GLU A 142 -7.94 12.96 19.34
C GLU A 142 -6.68 13.12 18.46
N PRO A 143 -5.49 13.34 19.03
CA PRO A 143 -4.24 13.46 18.28
C PRO A 143 -3.97 12.30 17.32
N ILE A 144 -4.42 11.10 17.65
CA ILE A 144 -4.32 9.89 16.82
C ILE A 144 -5.01 10.07 15.46
N THR A 145 -6.22 10.65 15.45
CA THR A 145 -6.98 10.86 14.22
C THR A 145 -6.33 11.91 13.32
N TYR A 146 -5.71 12.94 13.91
CA TYR A 146 -4.94 13.94 13.16
C TYR A 146 -3.68 13.36 12.53
N LEU A 147 -2.95 12.48 13.25
CA LEU A 147 -1.76 11.80 12.72
C LEU A 147 -2.13 10.91 11.53
N ALA A 148 -3.20 10.13 11.66
CA ALA A 148 -3.71 9.29 10.57
C ALA A 148 -4.12 10.15 9.37
N GLY A 149 -4.87 11.22 9.57
CA GLY A 149 -5.31 12.14 8.53
C GLY A 149 -4.14 12.83 7.82
N ALA A 150 -3.11 13.26 8.55
CA ALA A 150 -1.90 13.83 7.97
C ALA A 150 -1.15 12.82 7.08
N ALA A 151 -1.06 11.55 7.50
CA ALA A 151 -0.44 10.49 6.71
C ALA A 151 -1.24 10.20 5.43
N VAL A 152 -2.58 10.11 5.49
CA VAL A 152 -3.44 9.97 4.30
C VAL A 152 -3.21 11.14 3.33
N LYS A 153 -3.18 12.36 3.85
CA LYS A 153 -2.95 13.56 3.04
C LYS A 153 -1.59 13.56 2.34
N SER A 154 -0.55 13.09 3.02
CA SER A 154 0.78 12.96 2.41
C SER A 154 0.78 11.95 1.26
N ILE A 155 0.08 10.81 1.41
CA ILE A 155 -0.06 9.80 0.34
C ILE A 155 -0.80 10.39 -0.87
N GLU A 156 -1.91 11.10 -0.65
CA GLU A 156 -2.64 11.78 -1.72
C GLU A 156 -1.78 12.80 -2.48
N ASN A 157 -1.01 13.61 -1.74
CA ASN A 157 -0.09 14.59 -2.31
C ASN A 157 1.04 13.94 -3.08
N TYR A 158 1.51 12.78 -2.63
CA TYR A 158 2.57 12.03 -3.30
C TYR A 158 2.21 11.67 -4.74
N GLY A 159 0.97 11.26 -5.00
CA GLY A 159 0.49 11.00 -6.36
C GLY A 159 0.61 12.22 -7.28
N ARG A 160 0.31 13.42 -6.79
CA ARG A 160 0.52 14.67 -7.54
C ARG A 160 2.00 14.93 -7.79
N TYR A 161 2.82 14.70 -6.78
CA TYR A 161 4.27 14.88 -6.90
C TYR A 161 4.90 13.96 -7.96
N VAL A 162 4.50 12.69 -8.03
CA VAL A 162 4.95 11.77 -9.10
C VAL A 162 4.56 12.28 -10.48
N VAL A 163 3.35 12.83 -10.63
CA VAL A 163 2.89 13.43 -11.90
C VAL A 163 3.75 14.65 -12.29
N GLU A 164 4.01 15.54 -11.35
CA GLU A 164 4.86 16.72 -11.57
C GLU A 164 6.27 16.33 -11.98
N GLU A 165 6.90 15.39 -11.30
CA GLU A 165 8.23 14.88 -11.64
C GLU A 165 8.25 14.20 -13.01
N THR A 166 7.19 13.49 -13.37
CA THR A 166 7.07 12.91 -14.71
C THR A 166 7.01 14.00 -15.79
N ARG A 167 6.25 15.07 -15.55
CA ARG A 167 6.18 16.21 -16.48
C ARG A 167 7.53 16.91 -16.64
N ASP A 168 8.23 17.12 -15.56
CA ASP A 168 9.55 17.76 -15.56
C ASP A 168 10.58 16.89 -16.28
N LEU A 169 10.52 15.58 -16.07
CA LEU A 169 11.32 14.61 -16.81
C LEU A 169 11.06 14.68 -18.34
N LEU A 170 9.77 14.73 -18.74
CA LEU A 170 9.42 14.85 -20.16
C LEU A 170 9.96 16.13 -20.77
N ARG A 171 9.89 17.27 -20.06
CA ARG A 171 10.43 18.55 -20.51
C ARG A 171 11.95 18.52 -20.64
N GLU A 172 12.64 17.99 -19.63
CA GLU A 172 14.10 17.89 -19.61
C GLU A 172 14.64 17.03 -20.75
N LEU A 173 13.97 15.89 -21.01
CA LEU A 173 14.33 15.00 -22.11
C LEU A 173 13.77 15.47 -23.47
N GLN A 174 13.08 16.62 -23.52
CA GLN A 174 12.44 17.17 -24.71
C GLN A 174 11.47 16.19 -25.40
N LEU A 175 10.84 15.33 -24.62
CA LEU A 175 9.91 14.31 -25.10
C LEU A 175 8.52 14.91 -25.38
N LYS A 176 7.98 14.62 -26.56
CA LYS A 176 6.61 15.01 -26.91
C LYS A 176 5.62 14.03 -26.32
N ALA A 177 4.61 14.52 -25.59
CA ALA A 177 3.57 13.70 -24.96
C ALA A 177 2.89 12.73 -25.94
N SER A 178 2.70 13.13 -27.20
CA SER A 178 2.10 12.30 -28.27
C SER A 178 3.02 11.17 -28.79
N ARG A 179 4.33 11.25 -28.52
CA ARG A 179 5.34 10.26 -28.92
C ARG A 179 5.99 9.57 -27.73
N THR A 180 5.39 9.72 -26.56
CA THR A 180 5.87 9.10 -25.34
C THR A 180 4.82 8.17 -24.80
N ARG A 181 5.23 7.00 -24.36
CA ARG A 181 4.43 6.07 -23.56
C ARG A 181 4.85 6.20 -22.10
N VAL A 182 3.88 6.32 -21.21
CA VAL A 182 4.12 6.25 -19.77
C VAL A 182 3.57 4.93 -19.24
N LEU A 183 4.40 4.19 -18.55
CA LEU A 183 4.02 2.95 -17.88
C LEU A 183 3.95 3.18 -16.37
N VAL A 184 2.88 2.76 -15.74
CA VAL A 184 2.78 2.64 -14.28
C VAL A 184 2.98 1.17 -13.95
N ALA A 185 4.21 0.83 -13.54
CA ALA A 185 4.57 -0.52 -13.19
C ALA A 185 4.25 -0.78 -11.72
N TRP A 186 3.21 -1.57 -11.49
CA TRP A 186 2.73 -1.89 -10.16
C TRP A 186 2.16 -3.31 -10.12
N SER A 187 3.00 -4.24 -9.71
CA SER A 187 2.60 -5.64 -9.51
C SER A 187 1.83 -5.77 -8.20
N ALA A 188 0.55 -6.06 -8.28
CA ALA A 188 -0.25 -6.43 -7.13
C ALA A 188 -0.05 -7.91 -6.80
N ASP A 189 0.07 -8.26 -5.53
CA ASP A 189 0.05 -9.65 -5.11
C ASP A 189 -1.34 -10.23 -5.38
N LYS A 190 -1.40 -11.44 -5.94
CA LYS A 190 -2.67 -12.15 -6.18
C LYS A 190 -3.44 -12.47 -4.89
N TYR A 191 -2.79 -12.42 -3.75
CA TYR A 191 -3.37 -12.63 -2.42
C TYR A 191 -3.70 -11.31 -1.71
N GLU A 192 -3.51 -10.18 -2.37
CA GLU A 192 -3.87 -8.90 -1.79
C GLU A 192 -5.38 -8.81 -1.62
N MET A 193 -5.82 -8.78 -0.38
CA MET A 193 -7.25 -8.70 -0.03
C MET A 193 -7.78 -7.27 -0.10
N ARG A 194 -6.92 -6.28 -0.38
CA ARG A 194 -7.26 -4.86 -0.38
C ARG A 194 -7.04 -4.22 -1.74
N ALA A 195 -8.03 -3.45 -2.14
CA ALA A 195 -8.01 -2.71 -3.40
C ALA A 195 -7.21 -1.38 -3.34
N ASP A 196 -6.61 -1.02 -2.20
CA ASP A 196 -5.97 0.28 -1.99
C ASP A 196 -4.83 0.55 -2.97
N ARG A 197 -3.97 -0.43 -3.21
CA ARG A 197 -2.89 -0.32 -4.20
C ARG A 197 -3.44 -0.16 -5.60
N LEU A 198 -4.45 -0.94 -5.95
CA LEU A 198 -5.09 -0.86 -7.26
C LEU A 198 -5.76 0.49 -7.46
N ALA A 199 -6.50 0.98 -6.46
CA ALA A 199 -7.14 2.29 -6.49
C ALA A 199 -6.09 3.42 -6.63
N THR A 200 -4.97 3.33 -5.92
CA THR A 200 -3.88 4.31 -6.01
C THR A 200 -3.21 4.27 -7.39
N ALA A 201 -2.97 3.07 -7.94
CA ALA A 201 -2.41 2.91 -9.29
C ALA A 201 -3.35 3.46 -10.36
N GLN A 202 -4.64 3.22 -10.24
CA GLN A 202 -5.67 3.78 -11.14
C GLN A 202 -5.69 5.30 -11.06
N SER A 203 -5.74 5.87 -9.85
CA SER A 203 -5.72 7.33 -9.64
C SER A 203 -4.46 7.97 -10.22
N LEU A 204 -3.29 7.36 -10.05
CA LEU A 204 -2.05 7.83 -10.65
C LEU A 204 -2.12 7.78 -12.18
N THR A 205 -2.62 6.68 -12.74
CA THR A 205 -2.78 6.49 -14.18
C THR A 205 -3.72 7.54 -14.79
N GLU A 206 -4.84 7.82 -14.14
CA GLU A 206 -5.81 8.83 -14.58
C GLU A 206 -5.19 10.23 -14.59
N LYS A 207 -4.51 10.62 -13.52
CA LYS A 207 -3.81 11.91 -13.45
C LYS A 207 -2.73 12.07 -14.53
N LEU A 208 -2.04 11.00 -14.89
CA LEU A 208 -1.03 11.01 -15.95
C LEU A 208 -1.66 11.14 -17.34
N ARG A 209 -2.87 10.62 -17.57
CA ARG A 209 -3.61 10.73 -18.83
C ARG A 209 -3.99 12.16 -19.19
N ASP A 210 -4.06 13.06 -18.19
CA ASP A 210 -4.25 14.49 -18.45
C ASP A 210 -3.07 15.13 -19.20
N TYR A 211 -1.91 14.49 -19.18
CA TYR A 211 -0.67 15.01 -19.77
C TYR A 211 -0.10 14.16 -20.91
N VAL A 212 -0.36 12.86 -20.92
CA VAL A 212 0.19 11.91 -21.89
C VAL A 212 -0.94 11.02 -22.42
N THR A 213 -1.03 10.87 -23.73
CA THR A 213 -2.13 10.11 -24.36
C THR A 213 -1.99 8.59 -24.21
N ASP A 214 -0.77 8.06 -24.11
CA ASP A 214 -0.51 6.62 -23.99
C ASP A 214 0.02 6.30 -22.59
N VAL A 215 -0.90 6.09 -21.64
CA VAL A 215 -0.58 5.69 -20.26
C VAL A 215 -1.16 4.30 -20.00
N ARG A 216 -0.30 3.37 -19.57
CA ARG A 216 -0.68 1.97 -19.33
C ARG A 216 -0.23 1.52 -17.94
N GLN A 217 -1.05 0.68 -17.32
CA GLN A 217 -0.62 -0.09 -16.16
C GLN A 217 -0.01 -1.40 -16.65
N VAL A 218 1.12 -1.77 -16.05
CA VAL A 218 1.86 -3.00 -16.37
C VAL A 218 2.33 -3.67 -15.08
N ASP A 219 2.53 -4.96 -15.17
CA ASP A 219 3.13 -5.78 -14.11
C ASP A 219 4.15 -6.75 -14.70
N SER A 220 4.82 -7.53 -13.85
CA SER A 220 5.82 -8.52 -14.27
C SER A 220 5.29 -9.64 -15.18
N ARG A 221 3.96 -9.72 -15.38
CA ARG A 221 3.30 -10.68 -16.28
C ARG A 221 2.97 -10.07 -17.65
N SER A 222 3.13 -8.75 -17.78
CA SER A 222 2.87 -8.05 -19.04
C SER A 222 3.84 -8.48 -20.13
N ARG A 223 3.37 -8.53 -21.37
CA ARG A 223 4.22 -8.95 -22.50
C ARG A 223 5.23 -7.86 -22.82
N PRO A 224 6.45 -8.21 -23.27
CA PRO A 224 7.44 -7.22 -23.69
C PRO A 224 6.93 -6.22 -24.75
N ASP A 225 6.10 -6.68 -25.68
CA ASP A 225 5.52 -5.84 -26.74
C ASP A 225 4.52 -4.80 -26.20
N ASP A 226 3.91 -5.05 -25.04
CA ASP A 226 3.05 -4.08 -24.38
C ASP A 226 3.85 -2.96 -23.71
N ILE A 227 5.12 -3.23 -23.42
CA ILE A 227 6.05 -2.35 -22.71
C ILE A 227 6.86 -1.50 -23.67
N ILE A 228 7.46 -2.14 -24.67
CA ILE A 228 8.37 -1.51 -25.64
C ILE A 228 7.62 -1.29 -26.95
N ASP A 229 7.60 -0.04 -27.37
CA ASP A 229 7.08 0.35 -28.68
C ASP A 229 8.24 1.00 -29.45
N GLY A 230 8.68 0.37 -30.53
CA GLY A 230 9.82 0.86 -31.33
C GLY A 230 9.64 2.26 -31.91
N TYR A 231 8.48 2.87 -31.74
CA TYR A 231 8.17 4.23 -32.26
C TYR A 231 8.04 5.28 -31.15
N LYS A 232 8.02 4.86 -29.89
CA LYS A 232 7.78 5.76 -28.76
C LYS A 232 8.86 5.62 -27.70
N HIS A 233 9.28 6.75 -27.15
CA HIS A 233 10.07 6.73 -25.95
C HIS A 233 9.20 6.27 -24.77
N THR A 234 9.70 5.34 -23.95
CA THR A 234 8.97 4.81 -22.81
C THR A 234 9.51 5.38 -21.51
N VAL A 235 8.64 5.98 -20.72
CA VAL A 235 8.94 6.38 -19.34
C VAL A 235 8.21 5.42 -18.41
N ALA A 236 8.94 4.63 -17.63
CA ALA A 236 8.39 3.66 -16.71
C ALA A 236 8.46 4.18 -15.26
N ILE A 237 7.31 4.43 -14.66
CA ILE A 237 7.16 4.79 -13.25
C ILE A 237 7.04 3.50 -12.46
N VAL A 238 8.02 3.18 -11.65
CA VAL A 238 8.08 1.92 -10.88
C VAL A 238 7.64 2.14 -9.45
N CYS A 239 6.60 1.44 -9.05
CA CYS A 239 5.94 1.60 -7.76
C CYS A 239 6.38 0.57 -6.71
N THR A 240 7.08 -0.50 -7.11
CA THR A 240 7.61 -1.54 -6.21
C THR A 240 9.08 -1.85 -6.52
N LEU A 241 9.79 -2.40 -5.56
CA LEU A 241 11.16 -2.90 -5.79
C LEU A 241 11.19 -4.05 -6.81
N ALA A 242 10.20 -4.94 -6.76
CA ALA A 242 10.12 -6.07 -7.69
C ALA A 242 9.93 -5.61 -9.13
N ASP A 243 9.08 -4.62 -9.37
CA ASP A 243 8.90 -4.03 -10.71
C ASP A 243 10.15 -3.31 -11.20
N PHE A 244 10.89 -2.67 -10.29
CA PHE A 244 12.16 -2.04 -10.63
C PHE A 244 13.18 -3.06 -11.16
N GLU A 245 13.41 -4.15 -10.43
CA GLU A 245 14.37 -5.18 -10.84
C GLU A 245 13.92 -5.87 -12.13
N TRP A 246 12.64 -6.10 -12.30
CA TRP A 246 12.06 -6.65 -13.53
C TRP A 246 12.33 -5.74 -14.75
N LEU A 247 11.97 -4.46 -14.67
CA LEU A 247 12.16 -3.51 -15.78
C LEU A 247 13.63 -3.23 -16.07
N LYS A 248 14.48 -3.23 -15.03
CA LYS A 248 15.94 -3.13 -15.20
C LYS A 248 16.50 -4.34 -15.96
N GLY A 249 15.96 -5.53 -15.72
CA GLY A 249 16.28 -6.74 -16.47
C GLY A 249 15.87 -6.62 -17.94
N LEU A 250 14.64 -6.18 -18.20
CA LEU A 250 14.14 -5.94 -19.56
C LEU A 250 14.97 -4.91 -20.32
N LYS A 251 15.28 -3.77 -19.71
CA LYS A 251 16.12 -2.72 -20.31
C LYS A 251 17.48 -3.26 -20.79
N LYS A 252 18.10 -4.17 -20.02
CA LYS A 252 19.35 -4.82 -20.40
C LYS A 252 19.18 -5.78 -21.58
N SER A 253 18.08 -6.54 -21.62
CA SER A 253 17.82 -7.55 -22.64
C SER A 253 17.56 -6.94 -24.01
N PHE A 254 16.89 -5.80 -24.07
CA PHE A 254 16.47 -5.18 -25.33
C PHE A 254 17.46 -4.14 -25.86
N ARG A 255 18.57 -3.87 -25.17
CA ARG A 255 19.54 -2.80 -25.53
C ARG A 255 18.87 -1.45 -25.82
N SER A 256 17.71 -1.22 -25.26
CA SER A 256 16.85 -0.09 -25.57
C SER A 256 17.29 1.13 -24.79
N SER A 257 17.89 2.11 -25.47
CA SER A 257 18.14 3.46 -24.95
C SER A 257 16.84 4.27 -24.76
N GLU A 258 15.70 3.69 -25.15
CA GLU A 258 14.41 4.38 -25.21
C GLU A 258 13.56 4.23 -23.95
N ILE A 259 14.04 3.48 -22.93
CA ILE A 259 13.34 3.34 -21.65
C ILE A 259 14.03 4.16 -20.57
N THR A 260 13.31 5.13 -20.04
CA THR A 260 13.70 5.87 -18.84
C THR A 260 12.91 5.34 -17.64
N ILE A 261 13.61 4.94 -16.57
CA ILE A 261 12.97 4.44 -15.36
C ILE A 261 12.93 5.54 -14.31
N LEU A 262 11.74 5.85 -13.82
CA LEU A 262 11.48 6.74 -12.70
C LEU A 262 11.01 5.91 -11.52
N ARG A 263 11.78 5.90 -10.42
CA ARG A 263 11.43 5.15 -9.21
C ARG A 263 10.49 5.99 -8.36
N ALA A 264 9.27 5.50 -8.14
CA ALA A 264 8.30 6.12 -7.24
C ALA A 264 8.64 5.78 -5.78
N THR A 265 9.74 6.35 -5.30
CA THR A 265 10.22 6.26 -3.92
C THR A 265 10.05 7.59 -3.19
N SER A 266 10.29 7.62 -1.89
CA SER A 266 10.22 8.87 -1.11
C SER A 266 11.05 10.01 -1.71
N GLY A 267 12.13 9.69 -2.43
CA GLY A 267 13.01 10.66 -3.10
C GLY A 267 12.81 10.82 -4.61
N ILE A 268 11.91 10.07 -5.23
CA ILE A 268 11.73 9.93 -6.69
C ILE A 268 13.07 9.98 -7.44
N GLY A 269 13.66 8.81 -7.67
CA GLY A 269 14.97 8.65 -8.28
C GLY A 269 14.91 8.24 -9.76
N ARG A 270 15.85 8.69 -10.56
CA ARG A 270 16.08 8.18 -11.92
C ARG A 270 17.08 7.01 -11.88
N ALA A 271 16.85 5.99 -12.72
CA ALA A 271 17.73 4.83 -12.85
C ALA A 271 18.01 4.47 -14.32
#